data_9ce29b22cbfa0bc87a96f34ae40ee576
#
_entry.id   9ce29b22cbfa0bc87a96f34ae40ee576
#
_cell.length_a   1.000
_cell.length_b   1.000
_cell.length_c   1.000
_cell.angle_alpha   90.00
_cell.angle_beta   90.00
_cell.angle_gamma   90.00
#
_symmetry.space_group_name_H-M   'P 1'
#
loop_
_entity.id
_entity.type
_entity.pdbx_description
1 polymer ?
#
loop_
_entity_poly.entity_id
_entity_poly.type
_entity_poly.pdbx_seq_one_letter_code
_entity_poly.pdbx_strand_id
1 'polypeptide(L)'
;MGKFADISRKRRIKNFSWGLASRMSDLVLLGLSWDLGRGKFVGDFFVRLGEEGEESFTEPKIKQVYYQLKQKGLIDYVRGSLLAPQITDQGRKRIASILPNYLESRPWDKHLYLISYDIPELKKVERNRLRRLLKTVGCGLLQETVWLTPYNPKIILEEFVAKNDLIGLVLVSDLGKNGSIGEEDNRGLVTRVYQLDELNRRYWEFLDRWKGKELQSETVPHFFSILQDDPQLPFDLLPDDWLGEQAWELIKSIPDLNGRTG
;
A
#
# COMPACT_ATOMS: atom_id res chain seq x y z
N MET A 1 -11.72 -12.98 -23.62
CA MET A 1 -10.86 -12.99 -22.43
C MET A 1 -10.04 -11.71 -22.20
N GLY A 2 -9.97 -10.74 -23.13
CA GLY A 2 -9.13 -9.54 -23.00
C GLY A 2 -9.69 -8.33 -22.24
N LYS A 3 -11.00 -8.14 -22.12
CA LYS A 3 -11.59 -6.91 -21.55
C LYS A 3 -11.61 -6.82 -20.01
N PHE A 4 -11.67 -7.95 -19.31
CA PHE A 4 -11.67 -7.96 -17.83
C PHE A 4 -10.27 -7.72 -17.23
N ALA A 5 -9.22 -8.19 -17.89
CA ALA A 5 -7.84 -7.94 -17.48
C ALA A 5 -7.45 -6.46 -17.59
N ASP A 6 -7.93 -5.76 -18.62
CA ASP A 6 -7.64 -4.33 -18.86
C ASP A 6 -8.35 -3.41 -17.85
N ILE A 7 -9.61 -3.73 -17.47
CA ILE A 7 -10.35 -2.97 -16.45
C ILE A 7 -9.70 -3.13 -15.06
N SER A 8 -9.19 -4.32 -14.73
CA SER A 8 -8.48 -4.56 -13.46
C SER A 8 -7.14 -3.80 -13.43
N ARG A 9 -6.43 -3.74 -14.56
CA ARG A 9 -5.16 -3.02 -14.69
C ARG A 9 -5.34 -1.50 -14.54
N LYS A 10 -6.36 -0.91 -15.21
CA LYS A 10 -6.70 0.53 -15.06
C LYS A 10 -7.18 0.89 -13.64
N ARG A 11 -7.91 -0.01 -12.97
CA ARG A 11 -8.32 0.18 -11.57
C ARG A 11 -7.15 0.11 -10.60
N ARG A 12 -6.13 -0.73 -10.87
CA ARG A 12 -4.91 -0.86 -10.05
C ARG A 12 -3.99 0.34 -10.18
N ILE A 13 -3.82 0.88 -11.39
CA ILE A 13 -3.05 2.11 -11.63
C ILE A 13 -3.72 3.29 -10.90
N LYS A 14 -5.05 3.36 -10.91
CA LYS A 14 -5.82 4.35 -10.13
C LYS A 14 -5.60 4.20 -8.61
N ASN A 15 -5.49 2.98 -8.10
CA ASN A 15 -5.22 2.72 -6.68
C ASN A 15 -3.77 3.03 -6.30
N PHE A 16 -2.81 2.84 -7.19
CA PHE A 16 -1.41 3.20 -6.99
C PHE A 16 -1.23 4.71 -6.75
N SER A 17 -1.88 5.54 -7.55
CA SER A 17 -1.81 7.01 -7.38
C SER A 17 -2.54 7.54 -6.14
N TRP A 18 -3.48 6.77 -5.56
CA TRP A 18 -4.33 7.21 -4.44
C TRP A 18 -3.98 6.61 -3.08
N GLY A 19 -3.23 5.51 -3.04
CA GLY A 19 -2.90 4.80 -1.80
C GLY A 19 -1.60 5.28 -1.15
N LEU A 20 -0.51 5.44 -1.91
CA LEU A 20 0.80 5.87 -1.40
C LEU A 20 0.86 7.37 -1.11
N ALA A 21 0.27 8.18 -1.96
CA ALA A 21 0.30 9.61 -1.81
C ALA A 21 -1.07 10.19 -2.11
N SER A 22 -1.79 10.57 -1.08
CA SER A 22 -3.07 11.24 -1.21
C SER A 22 -2.97 12.63 -1.86
N ARG A 23 -1.73 13.09 -2.12
CA ARG A 23 -1.43 14.41 -2.68
C ARG A 23 -0.20 14.35 -3.58
N MET A 24 -0.20 15.12 -4.64
CA MET A 24 0.95 15.30 -5.53
C MET A 24 2.25 15.67 -4.76
N SER A 25 2.12 16.43 -3.67
CA SER A 25 3.24 16.79 -2.79
C SER A 25 3.94 15.57 -2.16
N ASP A 26 3.20 14.52 -1.83
CA ASP A 26 3.78 13.31 -1.26
C ASP A 26 4.53 12.48 -2.33
N LEU A 27 4.00 12.46 -3.57
CA LEU A 27 4.69 11.83 -4.71
C LEU A 27 5.99 12.54 -5.07
N VAL A 28 5.97 13.88 -5.12
CA VAL A 28 7.17 14.68 -5.37
C VAL A 28 8.20 14.48 -4.26
N LEU A 29 7.77 14.45 -3.01
CA LEU A 29 8.65 14.24 -1.87
C LEU A 29 9.30 12.86 -1.89
N LEU A 30 8.54 11.83 -2.25
CA LEU A 30 9.05 10.47 -2.47
C LEU A 30 10.05 10.43 -3.62
N GLY A 31 9.72 11.00 -4.77
CA GLY A 31 10.64 11.10 -5.91
C GLY A 31 11.98 11.74 -5.53
N LEU A 32 11.93 12.84 -4.76
CA LEU A 32 13.14 13.50 -4.24
C LEU A 32 13.95 12.60 -3.29
N SER A 33 13.31 11.77 -2.46
CA SER A 33 14.03 10.89 -1.55
C SER A 33 14.85 9.82 -2.27
N TRP A 34 14.42 9.44 -3.47
CA TRP A 34 15.11 8.44 -4.29
C TRP A 34 16.17 9.04 -5.20
N ASP A 35 16.09 10.35 -5.50
CA ASP A 35 17.01 11.05 -6.41
C ASP A 35 18.29 11.55 -5.71
N LEU A 36 18.32 11.67 -4.39
CA LEU A 36 19.46 12.23 -3.65
C LEU A 36 20.79 11.50 -3.87
N GLY A 37 20.80 10.36 -4.58
CA GLY A 37 22.02 9.66 -4.97
C GLY A 37 22.39 9.72 -6.46
N ARG A 38 21.53 10.11 -7.39
CA ARG A 38 21.74 9.84 -8.83
C ARG A 38 21.31 10.90 -9.86
N GLY A 39 20.85 12.07 -9.47
CA GLY A 39 20.81 13.33 -10.27
C GLY A 39 20.03 13.42 -11.59
N LYS A 40 19.23 12.41 -11.99
CA LYS A 40 18.44 12.44 -13.25
C LYS A 40 16.96 12.05 -13.13
N PHE A 41 16.51 11.67 -11.95
CA PHE A 41 15.35 10.78 -11.81
C PHE A 41 13.99 11.45 -11.63
N VAL A 42 13.93 12.65 -11.05
CA VAL A 42 12.62 13.31 -10.77
C VAL A 42 11.82 13.56 -12.05
N GLY A 43 12.49 13.93 -13.15
CA GLY A 43 11.85 14.15 -14.44
C GLY A 43 11.24 12.87 -15.02
N ASP A 44 12.02 11.79 -15.08
CA ASP A 44 11.60 10.52 -15.71
C ASP A 44 10.52 9.80 -14.90
N PHE A 45 10.58 9.87 -13.57
CA PHE A 45 9.55 9.32 -12.68
C PHE A 45 8.20 10.00 -12.91
N PHE A 46 8.19 11.34 -13.01
CA PHE A 46 6.95 12.08 -13.23
C PHE A 46 6.42 11.97 -14.66
N VAL A 47 7.29 11.84 -15.66
CA VAL A 47 6.87 11.59 -17.05
C VAL A 47 6.16 10.24 -17.14
N ARG A 48 6.69 9.18 -16.53
CA ARG A 48 6.06 7.84 -16.54
C ARG A 48 4.77 7.79 -15.73
N LEU A 49 4.69 8.46 -14.58
CA LEU A 49 3.43 8.60 -13.83
C LEU A 49 2.37 9.39 -14.63
N GLY A 50 2.80 10.36 -15.45
CA GLY A 50 1.91 11.14 -16.31
C GLY A 50 1.41 10.38 -17.54
N GLU A 51 2.19 9.43 -18.07
CA GLU A 51 1.78 8.55 -19.18
C GLU A 51 0.75 7.50 -18.75
N GLU A 52 0.74 7.12 -17.47
CA GLU A 52 -0.16 6.10 -16.92
C GLU A 52 -1.38 6.67 -16.15
N GLY A 53 -1.44 7.98 -15.90
CA GLY A 53 -2.48 8.66 -15.11
C GLY A 53 -3.25 9.75 -15.85
N GLU A 54 -4.51 9.99 -15.45
CA GLU A 54 -5.38 11.05 -16.01
C GLU A 54 -4.92 12.48 -15.67
N GLU A 55 -3.93 12.68 -14.78
CA GLU A 55 -3.38 13.99 -14.43
C GLU A 55 -1.97 14.16 -15.02
N SER A 56 -1.85 15.00 -16.04
CA SER A 56 -0.54 15.35 -16.60
C SER A 56 0.30 16.14 -15.59
N PHE A 57 1.50 15.66 -15.28
CA PHE A 57 2.51 16.37 -14.50
C PHE A 57 3.16 17.45 -15.37
N THR A 58 2.61 18.66 -15.35
CA THR A 58 3.18 19.79 -16.06
C THR A 58 4.24 20.49 -15.23
N GLU A 59 5.26 21.07 -15.87
CA GLU A 59 6.33 21.82 -15.20
C GLU A 59 5.83 22.91 -14.23
N PRO A 60 4.78 23.70 -14.55
CA PRO A 60 4.22 24.67 -13.62
C PRO A 60 3.62 24.03 -12.36
N LYS A 61 2.94 22.89 -12.50
CA LYS A 61 2.39 22.15 -11.35
C LYS A 61 3.50 21.63 -10.43
N ILE A 62 4.58 21.10 -11.01
CA ILE A 62 5.74 20.62 -10.25
C ILE A 62 6.38 21.78 -9.47
N LYS A 63 6.60 22.95 -10.10
CA LYS A 63 7.13 24.15 -9.41
C LYS A 63 6.24 24.60 -8.25
N GLN A 64 4.93 24.56 -8.42
CA GLN A 64 3.97 24.88 -7.35
C GLN A 64 4.08 23.90 -6.19
N VAL A 65 4.26 22.60 -6.47
CA VAL A 65 4.43 21.55 -5.44
C VAL A 65 5.75 21.75 -4.67
N TYR A 66 6.84 22.05 -5.34
CA TYR A 66 8.12 22.40 -4.67
C TYR A 66 7.96 23.59 -3.71
N TYR A 67 7.27 24.63 -4.15
CA TYR A 67 6.97 25.77 -3.30
C TYR A 67 6.17 25.35 -2.05
N GLN A 68 5.14 24.53 -2.22
CA GLN A 68 4.33 24.02 -1.09
C GLN A 68 5.13 23.15 -0.13
N LEU A 69 6.01 22.28 -0.65
CA LEU A 69 6.88 21.43 0.17
C LEU A 69 7.85 22.28 1.01
N LYS A 70 8.41 23.35 0.42
CA LYS A 70 9.27 24.30 1.13
C LYS A 70 8.49 25.04 2.22
N GLN A 71 7.30 25.56 1.92
CA GLN A 71 6.44 26.26 2.90
C GLN A 71 6.09 25.35 4.10
N LYS A 72 5.94 24.05 3.86
CA LYS A 72 5.71 23.06 4.92
C LYS A 72 6.97 22.60 5.64
N GLY A 73 8.14 23.13 5.29
CA GLY A 73 9.42 22.72 5.85
C GLY A 73 9.85 21.29 5.55
N LEU A 74 9.27 20.66 4.51
CA LEU A 74 9.59 19.29 4.11
C LEU A 74 10.83 19.18 3.24
N ILE A 75 11.15 20.28 2.52
CA ILE A 75 12.39 20.44 1.75
C ILE A 75 12.99 21.81 2.05
N ASP A 76 14.29 21.94 1.83
CA ASP A 76 15.02 23.20 1.85
C ASP A 76 16.04 23.25 0.71
N TYR A 77 16.56 24.43 0.41
CA TYR A 77 17.56 24.65 -0.64
C TYR A 77 18.90 25.00 0.01
N VAL A 78 19.96 24.35 -0.44
CA VAL A 78 21.32 24.73 -0.03
C VAL A 78 21.61 26.17 -0.53
N ARG A 79 22.19 27.02 0.35
CA ARG A 79 22.61 28.39 -0.02
C ARG A 79 23.52 28.33 -1.25
N GLY A 80 23.08 28.94 -2.35
CA GLY A 80 23.84 29.01 -3.60
C GLY A 80 23.41 27.99 -4.69
N SER A 81 22.52 27.05 -4.40
CA SER A 81 21.99 26.11 -5.38
C SER A 81 20.45 26.12 -5.37
N LEU A 82 19.87 26.82 -6.34
CA LEU A 82 18.40 26.76 -6.58
C LEU A 82 17.96 25.47 -7.30
N LEU A 83 18.92 24.61 -7.68
CA LEU A 83 18.69 23.49 -8.57
C LEU A 83 18.52 22.13 -7.85
N ALA A 84 18.86 22.03 -6.57
CA ALA A 84 18.76 20.77 -5.82
C ALA A 84 18.14 20.98 -4.44
N PRO A 85 16.83 20.76 -4.26
CA PRO A 85 16.21 20.78 -2.95
C PRO A 85 16.70 19.59 -2.12
N GLN A 86 16.94 19.83 -0.84
CA GLN A 86 17.26 18.77 0.14
C GLN A 86 16.06 18.46 1.00
N ILE A 87 15.85 17.18 1.30
CA ILE A 87 14.79 16.73 2.20
C ILE A 87 15.21 17.01 3.63
N THR A 88 14.38 17.71 4.38
CA THR A 88 14.57 17.99 5.80
C THR A 88 14.26 16.76 6.67
N ASP A 89 14.59 16.80 7.97
CA ASP A 89 14.18 15.77 8.93
C ASP A 89 12.65 15.62 9.00
N GLN A 90 11.93 16.72 8.89
CA GLN A 90 10.47 16.69 8.82
C GLN A 90 10.00 16.03 7.53
N GLY A 91 10.67 16.27 6.40
CA GLY A 91 10.43 15.59 5.14
C GLY A 91 10.67 14.08 5.24
N ARG A 92 11.77 13.65 5.86
CA ARG A 92 12.05 12.22 6.11
C ARG A 92 10.98 11.56 6.97
N LYS A 93 10.54 12.20 8.07
CA LYS A 93 9.43 11.71 8.90
C LYS A 93 8.13 11.60 8.09
N ARG A 94 7.86 12.57 7.19
CA ARG A 94 6.69 12.51 6.32
C ARG A 94 6.77 11.34 5.35
N ILE A 95 7.91 11.09 4.71
CA ILE A 95 8.14 9.95 3.82
C ILE A 95 7.89 8.65 4.57
N ALA A 96 8.50 8.46 5.74
CA ALA A 96 8.29 7.27 6.56
C ALA A 96 6.81 7.04 6.93
N SER A 97 6.03 8.12 7.05
CA SER A 97 4.59 8.02 7.37
C SER A 97 3.70 7.62 6.19
N ILE A 98 4.18 7.75 4.96
CA ILE A 98 3.42 7.44 3.74
C ILE A 98 3.86 6.15 3.05
N LEU A 99 5.07 5.68 3.31
CA LEU A 99 5.56 4.39 2.82
C LEU A 99 5.03 3.26 3.69
N PRO A 100 4.49 2.19 3.10
CA PRO A 100 4.15 1.00 3.86
C PRO A 100 5.43 0.36 4.40
N ASN A 101 5.40 -0.09 5.67
CA ASN A 101 6.50 -0.82 6.27
C ASN A 101 6.31 -2.32 6.05
N TYR A 102 7.37 -3.01 5.66
CA TYR A 102 7.36 -4.47 5.65
C TYR A 102 7.42 -4.99 7.09
N LEU A 103 6.47 -5.83 7.46
CA LEU A 103 6.38 -6.41 8.79
C LEU A 103 7.10 -7.77 8.80
N GLU A 104 8.25 -7.82 9.46
CA GLU A 104 9.03 -9.06 9.64
C GLU A 104 8.39 -10.02 10.65
N SER A 105 7.55 -9.52 11.54
CA SER A 105 6.78 -10.32 12.49
C SER A 105 5.29 -10.11 12.26
N ARG A 106 4.57 -11.21 12.09
CA ARG A 106 3.13 -11.22 11.80
C ARG A 106 2.44 -12.21 12.74
N PRO A 107 2.33 -11.88 14.04
CA PRO A 107 1.76 -12.78 15.04
C PRO A 107 0.31 -13.09 14.69
N TRP A 108 -0.08 -14.37 14.85
CA TRP A 108 -1.42 -14.84 14.55
C TRP A 108 -1.93 -15.76 15.65
N ASP A 109 -3.16 -15.55 16.05
CA ASP A 109 -3.87 -16.38 17.05
C ASP A 109 -4.43 -17.69 16.47
N LYS A 110 -4.20 -17.94 15.17
CA LYS A 110 -4.71 -19.08 14.40
C LYS A 110 -6.21 -19.04 14.15
N HIS A 111 -6.85 -17.89 14.30
CA HIS A 111 -8.26 -17.70 14.04
C HIS A 111 -8.49 -16.82 12.79
N LEU A 112 -9.58 -17.09 12.10
CA LEU A 112 -10.12 -16.19 11.06
C LEU A 112 -11.41 -15.57 11.58
N TYR A 113 -11.60 -14.32 11.27
CA TYR A 113 -12.76 -13.53 11.69
C TYR A 113 -13.55 -13.08 10.47
N LEU A 114 -14.88 -13.27 10.51
CA LEU A 114 -15.80 -12.65 9.56
C LEU A 114 -16.41 -11.40 10.18
N ILE A 115 -16.46 -10.35 9.38
CA ILE A 115 -17.21 -9.15 9.70
C ILE A 115 -18.36 -9.07 8.70
N SER A 116 -19.60 -9.02 9.21
CA SER A 116 -20.77 -8.72 8.41
C SER A 116 -21.48 -7.49 8.95
N TYR A 117 -22.11 -6.73 8.09
CA TYR A 117 -22.86 -5.56 8.52
C TYR A 117 -24.16 -5.38 7.70
N ASP A 118 -25.17 -4.85 8.38
CA ASP A 118 -26.39 -4.37 7.79
C ASP A 118 -26.58 -2.89 8.15
N ILE A 119 -26.33 -2.01 7.19
CA ILE A 119 -26.44 -0.56 7.34
C ILE A 119 -27.43 -0.06 6.30
N PRO A 120 -28.52 0.65 6.72
CA PRO A 120 -29.54 1.12 5.81
C PRO A 120 -28.98 1.94 4.64
N GLU A 121 -29.63 1.83 3.47
CA GLU A 121 -29.26 2.58 2.25
C GLU A 121 -29.17 4.09 2.47
N LEU A 122 -30.03 4.66 3.29
CA LEU A 122 -30.04 6.07 3.66
C LEU A 122 -28.76 6.51 4.39
N LYS A 123 -27.98 5.54 4.92
CA LYS A 123 -26.72 5.74 5.64
C LYS A 123 -25.49 5.37 4.79
N LYS A 124 -25.54 5.67 3.49
CA LYS A 124 -24.48 5.36 2.52
C LYS A 124 -23.10 5.94 2.92
N VAL A 125 -23.08 7.12 3.54
CA VAL A 125 -21.84 7.77 3.97
C VAL A 125 -21.15 6.96 5.06
N GLU A 126 -21.90 6.55 6.08
CA GLU A 126 -21.44 5.75 7.21
C GLU A 126 -20.99 4.35 6.72
N ARG A 127 -21.76 3.72 5.86
CA ARG A 127 -21.40 2.45 5.21
C ARG A 127 -20.08 2.57 4.45
N ASN A 128 -19.88 3.63 3.69
CA ASN A 128 -18.63 3.85 2.96
C ASN A 128 -17.45 4.16 3.90
N ARG A 129 -17.69 4.79 5.05
CA ARG A 129 -16.65 4.99 6.08
C ARG A 129 -16.24 3.66 6.70
N LEU A 130 -17.19 2.78 7.03
CA LEU A 130 -16.91 1.44 7.55
C LEU A 130 -16.11 0.62 6.51
N ARG A 131 -16.53 0.61 5.26
CA ARG A 131 -15.79 -0.10 4.18
C ARG A 131 -14.36 0.40 4.02
N ARG A 132 -14.13 1.70 4.17
CA ARG A 132 -12.77 2.27 4.13
C ARG A 132 -11.97 1.83 5.34
N LEU A 133 -12.55 1.85 6.54
CA LEU A 133 -11.89 1.33 7.74
C LEU A 133 -11.47 -0.12 7.54
N LEU A 134 -12.41 -1.00 7.14
CA LEU A 134 -12.14 -2.43 6.94
C LEU A 134 -10.97 -2.66 5.97
N LYS A 135 -10.94 -1.93 4.85
CA LYS A 135 -9.80 -1.96 3.92
C LYS A 135 -8.50 -1.49 4.56
N THR A 136 -8.55 -0.39 5.33
CA THR A 136 -7.35 0.19 5.96
C THR A 136 -6.75 -0.73 7.02
N VAL A 137 -7.58 -1.50 7.73
CA VAL A 137 -7.10 -2.47 8.73
C VAL A 137 -6.80 -3.85 8.13
N GLY A 138 -6.77 -3.96 6.80
CA GLY A 138 -6.33 -5.18 6.12
C GLY A 138 -7.38 -6.27 6.00
N CYS A 139 -8.69 -5.94 6.10
CA CYS A 139 -9.74 -6.93 5.84
C CYS A 139 -9.91 -7.15 4.33
N GLY A 140 -10.02 -8.40 3.92
CA GLY A 140 -10.37 -8.82 2.56
C GLY A 140 -11.89 -8.89 2.36
N LEU A 141 -12.37 -8.46 1.20
CA LEU A 141 -13.80 -8.52 0.86
C LEU A 141 -14.15 -9.91 0.34
N LEU A 142 -14.96 -10.65 1.09
CA LEU A 142 -15.45 -11.97 0.70
C LEU A 142 -16.71 -11.88 -0.18
N GLN A 143 -17.69 -11.07 0.27
CA GLN A 143 -18.94 -10.76 -0.42
C GLN A 143 -19.36 -9.33 -0.11
N GLU A 144 -20.40 -8.78 -0.72
CA GLU A 144 -20.79 -7.36 -0.66
C GLU A 144 -20.68 -6.70 0.73
N THR A 145 -21.18 -7.37 1.78
CA THR A 145 -21.17 -6.87 3.16
C THR A 145 -20.40 -7.78 4.12
N VAL A 146 -19.73 -8.81 3.58
CA VAL A 146 -18.98 -9.79 4.35
C VAL A 146 -17.49 -9.65 4.08
N TRP A 147 -16.72 -9.50 5.15
CA TRP A 147 -15.28 -9.31 5.11
C TRP A 147 -14.58 -10.38 5.94
N LEU A 148 -13.35 -10.70 5.55
CA LEU A 148 -12.50 -11.69 6.21
C LEU A 148 -11.22 -11.02 6.72
N THR A 149 -10.76 -11.43 7.90
CA THR A 149 -9.46 -10.99 8.44
C THR A 149 -8.88 -12.05 9.38
N PRO A 150 -7.53 -12.24 9.39
CA PRO A 150 -6.87 -13.11 10.38
C PRO A 150 -6.61 -12.40 11.71
N TYR A 151 -6.95 -11.12 11.83
CA TYR A 151 -6.72 -10.35 13.04
C TYR A 151 -8.05 -9.97 13.70
N ASN A 152 -8.15 -10.12 15.03
CA ASN A 152 -9.39 -9.81 15.74
C ASN A 152 -9.75 -8.32 15.60
N PRO A 153 -10.81 -7.98 14.86
CA PRO A 153 -11.15 -6.59 14.55
C PRO A 153 -12.04 -5.94 15.61
N LYS A 154 -12.40 -6.64 16.69
CA LYS A 154 -13.48 -6.26 17.62
C LYS A 154 -13.25 -4.88 18.24
N ILE A 155 -12.08 -4.65 18.81
CA ILE A 155 -11.77 -3.39 19.50
C ILE A 155 -11.85 -2.20 18.54
N ILE A 156 -11.24 -2.32 17.35
CA ILE A 156 -11.25 -1.25 16.34
C ILE A 156 -12.67 -0.95 15.85
N LEU A 157 -13.49 -1.98 15.70
CA LEU A 157 -14.87 -1.83 15.26
C LEU A 157 -15.76 -1.23 16.35
N GLU A 158 -15.59 -1.62 17.62
CA GLU A 158 -16.29 -1.03 18.75
C GLU A 158 -16.00 0.48 18.86
N GLU A 159 -14.73 0.87 18.79
CA GLU A 159 -14.33 2.28 18.79
C GLU A 159 -14.91 3.05 17.59
N PHE A 160 -14.89 2.45 16.41
CA PHE A 160 -15.44 3.08 15.22
C PHE A 160 -16.94 3.30 15.31
N VAL A 161 -17.69 2.28 15.74
CA VAL A 161 -19.15 2.35 15.93
C VAL A 161 -19.51 3.44 16.92
N ALA A 162 -18.84 3.47 18.10
CA ALA A 162 -19.07 4.46 19.13
C ALA A 162 -18.74 5.89 18.67
N LYS A 163 -17.64 6.08 17.94
CA LYS A 163 -17.19 7.40 17.46
C LYS A 163 -18.07 8.00 16.36
N ASN A 164 -18.72 7.15 15.55
CA ASN A 164 -19.46 7.59 14.37
C ASN A 164 -20.98 7.49 14.52
N ASP A 165 -21.49 7.16 15.74
CA ASP A 165 -22.92 6.94 16.00
C ASP A 165 -23.57 6.06 14.92
N LEU A 166 -22.91 4.94 14.59
CA LEU A 166 -23.29 4.09 13.49
C LEU A 166 -24.65 3.45 13.75
N ILE A 167 -25.63 3.76 12.91
CA ILE A 167 -26.94 3.11 12.95
C ILE A 167 -26.91 1.88 12.07
N GLY A 168 -27.22 0.72 12.63
CA GLY A 168 -27.23 -0.55 11.97
C GLY A 168 -26.52 -1.63 12.79
N LEU A 169 -26.36 -2.78 12.19
CA LEU A 169 -25.74 -3.94 12.83
C LEU A 169 -24.37 -4.19 12.23
N VAL A 170 -23.36 -4.35 13.09
CA VAL A 170 -22.05 -4.89 12.71
C VAL A 170 -21.79 -6.12 13.56
N LEU A 171 -21.57 -7.26 12.93
CA LEU A 171 -21.29 -8.54 13.55
C LEU A 171 -19.84 -8.94 13.29
N VAL A 172 -19.19 -9.46 14.32
CA VAL A 172 -17.90 -10.12 14.23
C VAL A 172 -18.07 -11.57 14.65
N SER A 173 -17.80 -12.51 13.74
CA SER A 173 -17.88 -13.94 13.99
C SER A 173 -16.48 -14.55 13.95
N ASP A 174 -16.11 -15.26 14.98
CA ASP A 174 -14.89 -16.06 15.01
C ASP A 174 -15.15 -17.40 14.30
N LEU A 175 -14.41 -17.66 13.22
CA LEU A 175 -14.50 -18.92 12.47
C LEU A 175 -13.61 -20.02 13.07
N GLY A 176 -12.82 -19.69 14.09
CA GLY A 176 -11.85 -20.63 14.64
C GLY A 176 -10.76 -21.04 13.64
N LYS A 177 -10.18 -22.20 13.88
CA LYS A 177 -9.07 -22.73 13.07
C LYS A 177 -9.53 -23.42 11.77
N ASN A 178 -10.77 -23.90 11.72
CA ASN A 178 -11.32 -24.68 10.60
C ASN A 178 -12.73 -24.19 10.26
N GLY A 179 -12.85 -22.92 9.87
CA GLY A 179 -14.13 -22.28 9.61
C GLY A 179 -14.72 -22.56 8.23
N SER A 180 -13.93 -23.10 7.30
CA SER A 180 -14.41 -23.47 5.96
C SER A 180 -14.96 -24.90 5.93
N ILE A 181 -16.02 -25.10 5.14
CA ILE A 181 -16.63 -26.41 4.88
C ILE A 181 -16.66 -26.60 3.36
N GLY A 182 -16.14 -27.75 2.89
CA GLY A 182 -16.10 -28.07 1.47
C GLY A 182 -14.67 -28.35 0.98
N GLU A 183 -14.44 -28.10 -0.30
CA GLU A 183 -13.14 -28.37 -0.95
C GLU A 183 -12.08 -27.32 -0.64
N GLU A 184 -12.47 -26.10 -0.24
CA GLU A 184 -11.58 -24.99 0.03
C GLU A 184 -11.25 -24.90 1.53
N ASP A 185 -9.98 -25.01 1.87
CA ASP A 185 -9.49 -24.79 3.24
C ASP A 185 -9.32 -23.28 3.55
N ASN A 186 -8.91 -22.99 4.79
CA ASN A 186 -8.68 -21.60 5.22
C ASN A 186 -7.60 -20.88 4.38
N ARG A 187 -6.56 -21.59 3.92
CA ARG A 187 -5.52 -21.02 3.06
C ARG A 187 -6.05 -20.69 1.67
N GLY A 188 -6.80 -21.62 1.05
CA GLY A 188 -7.44 -21.40 -0.23
C GLY A 188 -8.41 -20.20 -0.18
N LEU A 189 -9.25 -20.17 0.86
CA LEU A 189 -10.17 -19.07 1.11
C LEU A 189 -9.42 -17.72 1.21
N VAL A 190 -8.36 -17.66 2.00
CA VAL A 190 -7.53 -16.45 2.17
C VAL A 190 -6.84 -16.08 0.86
N THR A 191 -6.24 -17.04 0.16
CA THR A 191 -5.59 -16.82 -1.15
C THR A 191 -6.55 -16.18 -2.14
N ARG A 192 -7.78 -16.67 -2.22
CA ARG A 192 -8.82 -16.14 -3.11
C ARG A 192 -9.29 -14.74 -2.68
N VAL A 193 -9.60 -14.54 -1.40
CA VAL A 193 -10.14 -13.28 -0.87
C VAL A 193 -9.14 -12.14 -1.02
N TYR A 194 -7.86 -12.42 -0.78
CA TYR A 194 -6.79 -11.42 -0.87
C TYR A 194 -6.07 -11.42 -2.23
N GLN A 195 -6.46 -12.29 -3.16
CA GLN A 195 -5.83 -12.40 -4.49
C GLN A 195 -4.31 -12.64 -4.40
N LEU A 196 -3.90 -13.54 -3.51
CA LEU A 196 -2.48 -13.75 -3.22
C LEU A 196 -1.69 -14.29 -4.43
N ASP A 197 -2.30 -15.10 -5.30
CA ASP A 197 -1.66 -15.59 -6.53
C ASP A 197 -1.23 -14.43 -7.43
N GLU A 198 -2.10 -13.44 -7.59
CA GLU A 198 -1.79 -12.26 -8.40
C GLU A 198 -0.72 -11.38 -7.75
N LEU A 199 -0.77 -11.26 -6.42
CA LEU A 199 0.24 -10.51 -5.69
C LEU A 199 1.59 -11.22 -5.75
N ASN A 200 1.62 -12.55 -5.60
CA ASN A 200 2.81 -13.36 -5.71
C ASN A 200 3.43 -13.31 -7.12
N ARG A 201 2.58 -13.31 -8.16
CA ARG A 201 3.03 -13.09 -9.55
C ARG A 201 3.75 -11.73 -9.70
N ARG A 202 3.27 -10.66 -9.09
CA ARG A 202 3.93 -9.34 -9.11
C ARG A 202 5.27 -9.37 -8.38
N TYR A 203 5.39 -10.09 -7.27
CA TYR A 203 6.68 -10.31 -6.61
C TYR A 203 7.64 -11.13 -7.48
N TRP A 204 7.13 -12.13 -8.20
CA TRP A 204 7.92 -12.87 -9.16
C TRP A 204 8.46 -11.97 -10.28
N GLU A 205 7.60 -11.14 -10.89
CA GLU A 205 8.01 -10.17 -11.94
C GLU A 205 9.05 -9.18 -11.42
N PHE A 206 8.91 -8.76 -10.17
CA PHE A 206 9.89 -7.90 -9.50
C PHE A 206 11.24 -8.60 -9.36
N LEU A 207 11.26 -9.83 -8.86
CA LEU A 207 12.49 -10.60 -8.68
C LEU A 207 13.15 -10.94 -10.02
N ASP A 208 12.40 -11.37 -11.03
CA ASP A 208 12.90 -11.64 -12.39
C ASP A 208 13.57 -10.41 -13.00
N ARG A 209 13.00 -9.23 -12.76
CA ARG A 209 13.56 -7.97 -13.27
C ARG A 209 14.83 -7.54 -12.55
N TRP A 210 14.95 -7.73 -11.23
CA TRP A 210 15.97 -7.06 -10.42
C TRP A 210 16.96 -8.00 -9.72
N LYS A 211 16.65 -9.27 -9.49
CA LYS A 211 17.53 -10.22 -8.80
C LYS A 211 18.80 -10.48 -9.60
N GLY A 212 19.94 -10.30 -8.94
CA GLY A 212 21.25 -10.48 -9.57
C GLY A 212 21.68 -9.39 -10.57
N LYS A 213 20.95 -8.28 -10.63
CA LYS A 213 21.27 -7.11 -11.46
C LYS A 213 21.64 -5.92 -10.59
N GLU A 214 22.30 -4.93 -11.19
CA GLU A 214 22.52 -3.65 -10.54
C GLU A 214 21.18 -2.98 -10.24
N LEU A 215 20.98 -2.62 -8.97
CA LEU A 215 19.74 -1.99 -8.52
C LEU A 215 19.64 -0.57 -9.08
N GLN A 216 18.55 -0.28 -9.73
CA GLN A 216 18.26 1.01 -10.37
C GLN A 216 17.33 1.84 -9.50
N SER A 217 17.21 3.12 -9.81
CA SER A 217 16.29 4.04 -9.14
C SER A 217 14.83 3.57 -9.10
N GLU A 218 14.42 2.76 -10.07
CA GLU A 218 13.07 2.20 -10.18
C GLU A 218 12.82 0.99 -9.27
N THR A 219 13.89 0.36 -8.73
CA THR A 219 13.77 -0.88 -7.95
C THR A 219 12.93 -0.68 -6.69
N VAL A 220 13.25 0.35 -5.90
CA VAL A 220 12.56 0.66 -4.65
C VAL A 220 11.08 1.05 -4.89
N PRO A 221 10.77 1.99 -5.81
CA PRO A 221 9.39 2.30 -6.17
C PRO A 221 8.59 1.09 -6.63
N HIS A 222 9.19 0.24 -7.45
CA HIS A 222 8.52 -0.98 -7.94
C HIS A 222 8.15 -1.91 -6.78
N PHE A 223 9.07 -2.17 -5.84
CA PHE A 223 8.78 -2.97 -4.64
C PHE A 223 7.64 -2.37 -3.82
N PHE A 224 7.72 -1.08 -3.48
CA PHE A 224 6.69 -0.44 -2.67
C PHE A 224 5.33 -0.37 -3.37
N SER A 225 5.28 -0.37 -4.69
CA SER A 225 4.02 -0.47 -5.44
C SER A 225 3.32 -1.82 -5.23
N ILE A 226 4.09 -2.88 -4.99
CA ILE A 226 3.56 -4.21 -4.69
C ILE A 226 3.19 -4.28 -3.20
N LEU A 227 4.10 -3.85 -2.32
CA LEU A 227 3.91 -3.88 -0.88
C LEU A 227 2.68 -3.09 -0.41
N GLN A 228 2.30 -2.04 -1.14
CA GLN A 228 1.10 -1.26 -0.86
C GLN A 228 -0.18 -2.09 -0.96
N ASP A 229 -0.21 -3.05 -1.87
CA ASP A 229 -1.35 -3.95 -2.06
C ASP A 229 -1.21 -5.24 -1.22
N ASP A 230 -0.05 -5.45 -0.58
CA ASP A 230 0.23 -6.61 0.26
C ASP A 230 -0.46 -6.44 1.62
N PRO A 231 -1.43 -7.30 1.97
CA PRO A 231 -2.10 -7.27 3.26
C PRO A 231 -1.20 -7.70 4.42
N GLN A 232 0.01 -8.16 4.15
CA GLN A 232 1.01 -8.65 5.11
C GLN A 232 0.41 -9.66 6.09
N LEU A 233 -0.26 -10.66 5.54
CA LEU A 233 -0.92 -11.70 6.29
C LEU A 233 0.09 -12.54 7.08
N PRO A 234 -0.37 -13.24 8.15
CA PRO A 234 0.44 -14.22 8.85
C PRO A 234 1.05 -15.24 7.88
N PHE A 235 2.32 -15.56 8.07
CA PHE A 235 3.06 -16.45 7.16
C PHE A 235 2.41 -17.82 6.97
N ASP A 236 1.74 -18.36 8.00
CA ASP A 236 1.01 -19.62 7.92
C ASP A 236 -0.17 -19.62 6.94
N LEU A 237 -0.64 -18.44 6.54
CA LEU A 237 -1.76 -18.25 5.59
C LEU A 237 -1.29 -17.95 4.17
N LEU A 238 0.01 -17.73 3.97
CA LEU A 238 0.56 -17.45 2.65
C LEU A 238 0.77 -18.75 1.85
N PRO A 239 0.76 -18.67 0.50
CA PRO A 239 1.15 -19.80 -0.35
C PRO A 239 2.57 -20.29 -0.01
N ASP A 240 2.85 -21.59 -0.24
CA ASP A 240 4.16 -22.16 0.05
C ASP A 240 5.28 -21.57 -0.83
N ASP A 241 4.93 -21.09 -2.01
CA ASP A 241 5.81 -20.45 -2.98
C ASP A 241 5.82 -18.91 -2.87
N TRP A 242 5.43 -18.36 -1.72
CA TRP A 242 5.37 -16.92 -1.51
C TRP A 242 6.73 -16.23 -1.67
N LEU A 243 6.77 -15.19 -2.46
CA LEU A 243 8.00 -14.50 -2.87
C LEU A 243 8.22 -13.12 -2.20
N GLY A 244 7.26 -12.65 -1.41
CA GLY A 244 7.34 -11.33 -0.77
C GLY A 244 8.56 -11.16 0.12
N GLU A 245 8.97 -12.22 0.85
CA GLU A 245 10.17 -12.20 1.71
C GLU A 245 11.46 -12.09 0.89
N GLN A 246 11.56 -12.84 -0.23
CA GLN A 246 12.72 -12.75 -1.12
C GLN A 246 12.83 -11.35 -1.74
N ALA A 247 11.69 -10.76 -2.11
CA ALA A 247 11.65 -9.40 -2.64
C ALA A 247 12.07 -8.37 -1.58
N TRP A 248 11.66 -8.56 -0.32
CA TRP A 248 12.08 -7.71 0.80
C TRP A 248 13.58 -7.81 1.06
N GLU A 249 14.16 -9.01 1.09
CA GLU A 249 15.60 -9.19 1.30
C GLU A 249 16.43 -8.50 0.20
N LEU A 250 15.95 -8.49 -1.04
CA LEU A 250 16.58 -7.74 -2.12
C LEU A 250 16.60 -6.23 -1.83
N ILE A 251 15.48 -5.67 -1.35
CA ILE A 251 15.36 -4.25 -1.01
C ILE A 251 16.18 -3.91 0.23
N LYS A 252 16.16 -4.74 1.26
CA LYS A 252 16.88 -4.56 2.52
C LYS A 252 18.41 -4.51 2.33
N SER A 253 18.90 -5.13 1.27
CA SER A 253 20.32 -5.09 0.92
C SER A 253 20.80 -3.72 0.39
N ILE A 254 19.88 -2.77 0.12
CA ILE A 254 20.21 -1.42 -0.33
C ILE A 254 20.66 -0.57 0.86
N PRO A 255 21.92 -0.05 0.88
CA PRO A 255 22.51 0.60 2.06
C PRO A 255 21.72 1.80 2.62
N ASP A 256 21.05 2.58 1.75
CA ASP A 256 20.42 3.84 2.12
C ASP A 256 19.01 3.70 2.73
N LEU A 257 18.39 2.52 2.66
CA LEU A 257 17.05 2.32 3.20
C LEU A 257 17.02 2.03 4.70
N ASN A 258 18.14 1.58 5.27
CA ASN A 258 18.19 1.17 6.67
C ASN A 258 18.47 2.31 7.65
N GLY A 259 18.67 3.55 7.20
CA GLY A 259 18.87 4.70 8.11
C GLY A 259 20.04 4.57 9.09
N ARG A 260 20.97 3.65 8.85
CA ARG A 260 22.18 3.44 9.63
C ARG A 260 23.35 4.02 8.86
N THR A 261 23.45 5.33 8.90
CA THR A 261 24.76 5.98 8.77
C THR A 261 25.34 6.10 10.16
N GLY A 262 26.57 5.66 10.28
CA GLY A 262 27.38 5.72 11.48
C GLY A 262 27.60 7.14 12.02
#